data_3e79beebb01e9c463440edfdd7a2e5f7
#
_entry.id   3e79beebb01e9c463440edfdd7a2e5f7
#
_cell.length_a   1.000
_cell.length_b   1.000
_cell.length_c   1.000
_cell.angle_alpha   90.00
_cell.angle_beta   90.00
_cell.angle_gamma   90.00
#
_symmetry.space_group_name_H-M   'P 1'
#
loop_
_entity.id
_entity.type
_entity.pdbx_description
1 polymer ?
#
loop_
_entity_poly.entity_id
_entity_poly.type
_entity_poly.pdbx_seq_one_letter_code
_entity_poly.pdbx_strand_id
1 'polypeptide(L)'
;KYVLLPFKSLNAMAAAKETAENDPEVVKSEFYNLPPTDPGYIRMESTLLYAFSGLPKLEVPAQTAAKKSRLFELRTYEAHSRRANKKKVEMFNVGEIEIFRRTGLTPVFFAEGVVGTKLPSLTYMLVFDDMPGHDKAWGTFVADPEWKKLSTTPGYTNPEILTNITNVFLRPTGYSQI
;
A
#
# COMPACT_ATOMS: atom_id res chain seq x y z
N LYS A 1 -10.41 9.30 4.12
CA LYS A 1 -9.80 8.30 5.03
C LYS A 1 -9.43 7.06 4.24
N TYR A 2 -8.36 6.36 4.66
CA TYR A 2 -7.92 5.08 4.11
C TYR A 2 -8.08 4.01 5.18
N VAL A 3 -8.57 2.84 4.78
CA VAL A 3 -8.69 1.66 5.64
C VAL A 3 -7.98 0.51 4.94
N LEU A 4 -7.01 -0.11 5.62
CA LEU A 4 -6.29 -1.28 5.15
C LEU A 4 -6.74 -2.49 5.97
N LEU A 5 -7.26 -3.51 5.31
CA LEU A 5 -7.78 -4.73 5.94
C LEU A 5 -7.04 -5.95 5.38
N PRO A 6 -6.08 -6.52 6.13
CA PRO A 6 -5.36 -7.71 5.69
C PRO A 6 -6.17 -8.99 5.94
N PHE A 7 -6.25 -9.86 4.94
CA PHE A 7 -6.91 -11.16 5.02
C PHE A 7 -5.99 -12.28 4.55
N LYS A 8 -6.16 -13.46 5.10
CA LYS A 8 -5.39 -14.66 4.69
C LYS A 8 -5.87 -15.24 3.37
N SER A 9 -7.12 -14.98 2.97
CA SER A 9 -7.75 -15.47 1.74
C SER A 9 -9.00 -14.68 1.41
N LEU A 10 -9.52 -14.84 0.17
CA LEU A 10 -10.81 -14.28 -0.25
C LEU A 10 -11.98 -14.84 0.60
N ASN A 11 -11.93 -16.10 0.98
CA ASN A 11 -12.96 -16.69 1.85
C ASN A 11 -12.96 -16.04 3.23
N ALA A 12 -11.77 -15.77 3.80
CA ALA A 12 -11.66 -15.05 5.08
C ALA A 12 -12.18 -13.61 4.98
N MET A 13 -11.95 -12.93 3.85
CA MET A 13 -12.50 -11.61 3.60
C MET A 13 -14.03 -11.64 3.52
N ALA A 14 -14.60 -12.59 2.78
CA ALA A 14 -16.05 -12.75 2.63
C ALA A 14 -16.72 -13.02 3.98
N ALA A 15 -16.17 -13.97 4.76
CA ALA A 15 -16.68 -14.31 6.09
C ALA A 15 -16.59 -13.12 7.07
N ALA A 16 -15.51 -12.34 7.03
CA ALA A 16 -15.38 -11.15 7.87
C ALA A 16 -16.40 -10.07 7.51
N LYS A 17 -16.66 -9.89 6.21
CA LYS A 17 -17.71 -8.97 5.73
C LYS A 17 -19.10 -9.40 6.24
N GLU A 18 -19.44 -10.67 6.05
CA GLU A 18 -20.72 -11.22 6.52
C GLU A 18 -20.89 -11.08 8.04
N THR A 19 -19.82 -11.37 8.81
CA THR A 19 -19.81 -11.16 10.26
C THR A 19 -20.07 -9.70 10.63
N ALA A 20 -19.39 -8.76 9.99
CA ALA A 20 -19.55 -7.34 10.27
C ALA A 20 -20.96 -6.83 9.90
N GLU A 21 -21.53 -7.27 8.78
CA GLU A 21 -22.88 -6.88 8.35
C GLU A 21 -24.00 -7.40 9.28
N ASN A 22 -23.74 -8.48 10.02
CA ASN A 22 -24.66 -9.08 10.96
C ASN A 22 -24.33 -8.77 12.44
N ASP A 23 -23.28 -8.01 12.71
CA ASP A 23 -22.90 -7.63 14.07
C ASP A 23 -23.92 -6.62 14.64
N PRO A 24 -24.59 -6.95 15.78
CA PRO A 24 -25.59 -6.05 16.37
C PRO A 24 -25.05 -4.67 16.78
N GLU A 25 -23.76 -4.56 17.10
CA GLU A 25 -23.15 -3.26 17.43
C GLU A 25 -22.96 -2.42 16.16
N VAL A 26 -22.56 -3.06 15.06
CA VAL A 26 -22.44 -2.38 13.75
C VAL A 26 -23.80 -1.93 13.25
N VAL A 27 -24.78 -2.82 13.22
CA VAL A 27 -26.14 -2.54 12.69
C VAL A 27 -26.87 -1.45 13.52
N LYS A 28 -26.62 -1.36 14.81
CA LYS A 28 -27.18 -0.33 15.71
C LYS A 28 -26.38 0.95 15.74
N SER A 29 -25.18 0.99 15.15
CA SER A 29 -24.32 2.18 15.21
C SER A 29 -24.94 3.37 14.46
N GLU A 30 -24.67 4.56 14.95
CA GLU A 30 -25.08 5.81 14.32
C GLU A 30 -24.55 5.88 12.88
N PHE A 31 -23.28 5.51 12.67
CA PHE A 31 -22.66 5.55 11.34
C PHE A 31 -23.36 4.65 10.31
N TYR A 32 -23.84 3.47 10.71
CA TYR A 32 -24.55 2.54 9.82
C TYR A 32 -25.93 3.09 9.40
N ASN A 33 -26.55 3.89 10.27
CA ASN A 33 -27.91 4.40 10.11
C ASN A 33 -27.99 5.89 9.75
N LEU A 34 -26.89 6.49 9.30
CA LEU A 34 -26.88 7.92 8.93
C LEU A 34 -27.90 8.23 7.84
N PRO A 35 -28.66 9.34 7.99
CA PRO A 35 -29.67 9.74 7.02
C PRO A 35 -29.02 10.33 5.76
N PRO A 36 -29.74 10.36 4.62
CA PRO A 36 -29.23 10.93 3.38
C PRO A 36 -28.94 12.45 3.46
N THR A 37 -29.49 13.12 4.46
CA THR A 37 -29.26 14.55 4.74
C THR A 37 -27.93 14.80 5.49
N ASP A 38 -27.36 13.77 6.11
CA ASP A 38 -26.07 13.84 6.81
C ASP A 38 -25.27 12.55 6.57
N PRO A 39 -24.78 12.31 5.32
CA PRO A 39 -24.08 11.08 4.97
C PRO A 39 -22.68 11.04 5.60
N GLY A 40 -22.29 9.93 6.16
CA GLY A 40 -20.97 9.72 6.74
C GLY A 40 -19.83 9.72 5.70
N TYR A 41 -20.17 9.61 4.41
CA TYR A 41 -19.24 9.70 3.28
C TYR A 41 -19.97 10.09 1.99
N ILE A 42 -19.24 10.76 1.09
CA ILE A 42 -19.76 11.10 -0.25
C ILE A 42 -19.56 9.93 -1.22
N ARG A 43 -18.43 9.23 -1.09
CA ARG A 43 -18.03 8.11 -1.95
C ARG A 43 -17.14 7.16 -1.16
N MET A 44 -17.30 5.88 -1.42
CA MET A 44 -16.41 4.82 -0.96
C MET A 44 -15.89 4.05 -2.16
N GLU A 45 -14.57 3.88 -2.23
CA GLU A 45 -13.89 3.09 -3.24
C GLU A 45 -13.16 1.94 -2.55
N SER A 46 -13.20 0.76 -3.15
CA SER A 46 -12.52 -0.42 -2.63
C SER A 46 -11.59 -1.01 -3.69
N THR A 47 -10.40 -1.40 -3.27
CA THR A 47 -9.43 -2.09 -4.12
C THR A 47 -9.01 -3.39 -3.47
N LEU A 48 -9.11 -4.48 -4.21
CA LEU A 48 -8.58 -5.78 -3.80
C LEU A 48 -7.14 -5.90 -4.30
N LEU A 49 -6.23 -6.16 -3.37
CA LEU A 49 -4.81 -6.30 -3.59
C LEU A 49 -4.33 -7.71 -3.27
N TYR A 50 -3.36 -8.20 -4.02
CA TYR A 50 -2.68 -9.47 -3.76
C TYR A 50 -1.23 -9.22 -3.39
N ALA A 51 -0.80 -9.67 -2.20
CA ALA A 51 0.54 -9.41 -1.68
C ALA A 51 1.64 -10.01 -2.57
N PHE A 52 2.78 -9.30 -2.67
CA PHE A 52 3.95 -9.81 -3.38
C PHE A 52 4.56 -11.01 -2.67
N SER A 53 5.18 -11.92 -3.44
CA SER A 53 5.89 -13.07 -2.87
C SER A 53 7.08 -12.65 -2.00
N GLY A 54 7.74 -11.55 -2.33
CA GLY A 54 8.85 -10.98 -1.55
C GLY A 54 8.44 -10.33 -0.22
N LEU A 55 7.16 -10.02 -0.05
CA LEU A 55 6.56 -9.53 1.20
C LEU A 55 5.13 -10.02 1.34
N PRO A 56 4.91 -11.32 1.66
CA PRO A 56 3.59 -11.94 1.62
C PRO A 56 2.68 -11.57 2.80
N LYS A 57 3.20 -10.82 3.77
CA LYS A 57 2.47 -10.38 4.96
C LYS A 57 2.73 -8.90 5.21
N LEU A 58 1.73 -8.23 5.74
CA LEU A 58 1.86 -6.87 6.26
C LEU A 58 2.87 -6.86 7.42
N GLU A 59 3.77 -5.88 7.40
CA GLU A 59 4.72 -5.61 8.49
C GLU A 59 4.21 -4.43 9.32
N VAL A 60 4.03 -4.67 10.63
CA VAL A 60 3.64 -3.62 11.58
C VAL A 60 4.87 -2.77 11.89
N PRO A 61 4.82 -1.44 11.70
CA PRO A 61 5.95 -0.57 11.99
C PRO A 61 6.40 -0.62 13.45
N ALA A 62 7.71 -0.56 13.68
CA ALA A 62 8.27 -0.50 15.03
C ALA A 62 7.76 0.72 15.84
N GLN A 63 7.48 1.83 15.15
CA GLN A 63 6.90 3.04 15.71
C GLN A 63 5.52 2.79 16.35
N THR A 64 4.76 1.80 15.84
CA THR A 64 3.43 1.45 16.35
C THR A 64 3.50 0.95 17.77
N ALA A 65 4.36 -0.04 18.06
CA ALA A 65 4.57 -0.57 19.40
C ALA A 65 5.12 0.48 20.37
N ALA A 66 6.00 1.35 19.88
CA ALA A 66 6.59 2.44 20.66
C ALA A 66 5.66 3.66 20.82
N LYS A 67 4.46 3.65 20.23
CA LYS A 67 3.51 4.79 20.17
C LYS A 67 4.14 6.09 19.68
N LYS A 68 5.14 6.01 18.80
CA LYS A 68 5.81 7.16 18.20
C LYS A 68 5.02 7.73 17.04
N SER A 69 5.24 9.02 16.75
CA SER A 69 4.78 9.64 15.52
C SER A 69 5.30 8.86 14.32
N ARG A 70 4.48 8.74 13.27
CA ARG A 70 4.86 8.12 12.01
C ARG A 70 4.09 8.70 10.83
N LEU A 71 4.74 8.67 9.69
CA LEU A 71 4.22 9.12 8.42
C LEU A 71 4.22 7.94 7.46
N PHE A 72 3.09 7.68 6.82
CA PHE A 72 3.02 6.68 5.76
C PHE A 72 3.04 7.35 4.40
N GLU A 73 3.72 6.74 3.45
CA GLU A 73 3.61 7.04 2.02
C GLU A 73 2.95 5.86 1.32
N LEU A 74 1.74 6.05 0.80
CA LEU A 74 1.02 5.11 -0.03
C LEU A 74 1.27 5.44 -1.49
N ARG A 75 1.86 4.51 -2.23
CA ARG A 75 2.20 4.71 -3.64
C ARG A 75 1.45 3.71 -4.50
N THR A 76 0.82 4.21 -5.58
CA THR A 76 0.19 3.37 -6.59
C THR A 76 0.87 3.63 -7.93
N TYR A 77 1.34 2.56 -8.56
CA TYR A 77 1.98 2.55 -9.86
C TYR A 77 1.04 1.93 -10.88
N GLU A 78 0.68 2.69 -11.90
CA GLU A 78 -0.18 2.24 -12.99
C GLU A 78 0.68 1.86 -14.20
N ALA A 79 0.32 0.81 -14.90
CA ALA A 79 1.04 0.31 -16.07
C ALA A 79 0.14 0.30 -17.30
N HIS A 80 0.73 0.46 -18.51
CA HIS A 80 -0.02 0.43 -19.78
C HIS A 80 -0.50 -0.97 -20.17
N SER A 81 -0.01 -2.02 -19.53
CA SER A 81 -0.39 -3.41 -19.80
C SER A 81 -0.15 -4.34 -18.61
N ARG A 82 -0.85 -5.47 -18.60
CA ARG A 82 -0.59 -6.53 -17.59
C ARG A 82 0.84 -7.05 -17.62
N ARG A 83 1.46 -7.13 -18.81
CA ARG A 83 2.86 -7.53 -18.95
C ARG A 83 3.80 -6.52 -18.30
N ALA A 84 3.58 -5.23 -18.51
CA ALA A 84 4.36 -4.17 -17.89
C ALA A 84 4.22 -4.19 -16.36
N ASN A 85 3.00 -4.35 -15.84
CA ASN A 85 2.75 -4.48 -14.40
C ASN A 85 3.48 -5.70 -13.80
N LYS A 86 3.41 -6.86 -14.46
CA LYS A 86 4.15 -8.06 -14.02
C LYS A 86 5.66 -7.83 -13.99
N LYS A 87 6.20 -7.10 -14.97
CA LYS A 87 7.62 -6.73 -15.00
C LYS A 87 8.00 -5.83 -13.81
N LYS A 88 7.14 -4.87 -13.44
CA LYS A 88 7.39 -4.05 -12.25
C LYS A 88 7.29 -4.87 -10.96
N VAL A 89 6.32 -5.77 -10.83
CA VAL A 89 6.22 -6.70 -9.69
C VAL A 89 7.44 -7.62 -9.60
N GLU A 90 7.93 -8.15 -10.73
CA GLU A 90 9.15 -8.94 -10.81
C GLU A 90 10.36 -8.12 -10.31
N MET A 91 10.52 -6.90 -10.80
CA MET A 91 11.61 -5.99 -10.41
C MET A 91 11.66 -5.77 -8.89
N PHE A 92 10.49 -5.57 -8.25
CA PHE A 92 10.40 -5.48 -6.79
C PHE A 92 10.89 -6.78 -6.11
N ASN A 93 10.39 -7.92 -6.56
CA ASN A 93 10.70 -9.22 -5.94
C ASN A 93 12.15 -9.68 -6.13
N VAL A 94 12.81 -9.30 -7.23
CA VAL A 94 14.20 -9.73 -7.50
C VAL A 94 15.28 -8.82 -6.89
N GLY A 95 14.91 -7.60 -6.45
CA GLY A 95 15.93 -6.71 -5.88
C GLY A 95 15.42 -5.44 -5.22
N GLU A 96 14.38 -4.79 -5.74
CA GLU A 96 13.98 -3.46 -5.27
C GLU A 96 13.56 -3.47 -3.79
N ILE A 97 12.90 -4.53 -3.29
CA ILE A 97 12.51 -4.68 -1.88
C ILE A 97 13.74 -4.70 -0.96
N GLU A 98 14.79 -5.43 -1.33
CA GLU A 98 16.04 -5.49 -0.55
C GLU A 98 16.76 -4.14 -0.57
N ILE A 99 16.77 -3.46 -1.71
CA ILE A 99 17.34 -2.12 -1.82
C ILE A 99 16.55 -1.14 -0.92
N PHE A 100 15.22 -1.21 -0.90
CA PHE A 100 14.39 -0.40 0.00
C PHE A 100 14.82 -0.56 1.45
N ARG A 101 14.91 -1.81 1.92
CA ARG A 101 15.25 -2.11 3.33
C ARG A 101 16.61 -1.53 3.73
N ARG A 102 17.64 -1.76 2.94
CA ARG A 102 19.00 -1.31 3.29
C ARG A 102 19.21 0.20 3.13
N THR A 103 18.36 0.88 2.37
CA THR A 103 18.43 2.35 2.17
C THR A 103 17.53 3.13 3.12
N GLY A 104 16.81 2.44 4.02
CA GLY A 104 15.96 3.07 5.02
C GLY A 104 14.52 3.30 4.57
N LEU A 105 14.13 2.81 3.38
CA LEU A 105 12.73 2.77 2.95
C LEU A 105 12.07 1.56 3.61
N THR A 106 11.36 1.78 4.73
CA THR A 106 10.79 0.71 5.55
C THR A 106 9.42 0.29 5.01
N PRO A 107 9.25 -0.94 4.50
CA PRO A 107 7.99 -1.40 3.96
C PRO A 107 6.94 -1.69 5.03
N VAL A 108 5.66 -1.45 4.67
CA VAL A 108 4.49 -1.96 5.39
C VAL A 108 3.83 -3.09 4.59
N PHE A 109 3.63 -2.89 3.29
CA PHE A 109 3.18 -3.93 2.36
C PHE A 109 3.55 -3.57 0.93
N PHE A 110 3.59 -4.60 0.06
CA PHE A 110 3.60 -4.49 -1.40
C PHE A 110 2.53 -5.43 -1.96
N ALA A 111 1.73 -4.94 -2.92
CA ALA A 111 0.66 -5.75 -3.48
C ALA A 111 0.30 -5.36 -4.92
N GLU A 112 -0.13 -6.34 -5.72
CA GLU A 112 -0.66 -6.17 -7.06
C GLU A 112 -2.17 -5.93 -7.02
N GLY A 113 -2.67 -5.01 -7.82
CA GLY A 113 -4.10 -4.75 -7.98
C GLY A 113 -4.80 -5.90 -8.72
N VAL A 114 -5.82 -6.49 -8.08
CA VAL A 114 -6.67 -7.55 -8.66
C VAL A 114 -8.01 -7.00 -9.11
N VAL A 115 -8.65 -6.20 -8.26
CA VAL A 115 -9.90 -5.49 -8.55
C VAL A 115 -9.79 -4.06 -8.07
N GLY A 116 -10.21 -3.10 -8.87
CA GLY A 116 -10.15 -1.67 -8.54
C GLY A 116 -10.20 -0.79 -9.78
N THR A 117 -10.00 0.50 -9.60
CA THR A 117 -10.22 1.53 -10.64
C THR A 117 -8.99 1.85 -11.48
N LYS A 118 -7.78 1.50 -11.03
CA LYS A 118 -6.49 1.89 -11.65
C LYS A 118 -5.70 0.69 -12.16
N LEU A 119 -6.37 -0.27 -12.79
CA LEU A 119 -5.74 -1.51 -13.27
C LEU A 119 -5.19 -1.38 -14.70
N PRO A 120 -4.10 -2.07 -15.05
CA PRO A 120 -3.25 -2.87 -14.16
C PRO A 120 -2.35 -1.99 -13.30
N SER A 121 -2.23 -2.32 -12.02
CA SER A 121 -1.46 -1.51 -11.06
C SER A 121 -0.87 -2.35 -9.94
N LEU A 122 0.07 -1.77 -9.24
CA LEU A 122 0.52 -2.23 -7.94
C LEU A 122 0.44 -1.08 -6.92
N THR A 123 0.30 -1.43 -5.67
CA THR A 123 0.25 -0.46 -4.56
C THR A 123 1.14 -0.95 -3.42
N TYR A 124 1.88 -0.03 -2.82
CA TYR A 124 2.68 -0.32 -1.64
C TYR A 124 2.67 0.84 -0.65
N MET A 125 3.02 0.53 0.58
CA MET A 125 3.10 1.51 1.65
C MET A 125 4.45 1.42 2.35
N LEU A 126 5.04 2.58 2.56
CA LEU A 126 6.26 2.78 3.36
C LEU A 126 5.93 3.56 4.63
N VAL A 127 6.78 3.43 5.64
CA VAL A 127 6.68 4.18 6.89
C VAL A 127 7.98 4.93 7.18
N PHE A 128 7.84 6.15 7.71
CA PHE A 128 8.90 7.04 8.12
C PHE A 128 8.55 7.67 9.48
N ASP A 129 9.53 8.17 10.20
CA ASP A 129 9.28 8.94 11.42
C ASP A 129 8.66 10.31 11.07
N ASP A 130 9.15 10.96 10.01
CA ASP A 130 8.75 12.29 9.55
C ASP A 130 9.16 12.54 8.08
N MET A 131 8.90 13.75 7.56
CA MET A 131 9.29 14.14 6.19
C MET A 131 10.81 14.24 6.00
N PRO A 132 11.61 14.81 6.91
CA PRO A 132 13.08 14.77 6.79
C PRO A 132 13.62 13.34 6.67
N GLY A 133 13.10 12.39 7.46
CA GLY A 133 13.44 10.97 7.37
C GLY A 133 13.05 10.35 6.01
N HIS A 134 11.88 10.67 5.50
CA HIS A 134 11.42 10.31 4.16
C HIS A 134 12.40 10.80 3.09
N ASP A 135 12.71 12.09 3.05
CA ASP A 135 13.56 12.70 2.03
C ASP A 135 14.98 12.12 2.04
N LYS A 136 15.52 11.89 3.25
CA LYS A 136 16.82 11.25 3.43
C LYS A 136 16.82 9.80 2.89
N ALA A 137 15.82 9.01 3.22
CA ALA A 137 15.76 7.61 2.79
C ALA A 137 15.60 7.50 1.26
N TRP A 138 14.73 8.31 0.65
CA TRP A 138 14.60 8.38 -0.80
C TRP A 138 15.87 8.85 -1.49
N GLY A 139 16.54 9.87 -0.94
CA GLY A 139 17.85 10.33 -1.46
C GLY A 139 18.89 9.20 -1.44
N THR A 140 18.96 8.44 -0.34
CA THR A 140 19.85 7.27 -0.22
C THR A 140 19.51 6.20 -1.24
N PHE A 141 18.22 5.87 -1.42
CA PHE A 141 17.74 4.90 -2.39
C PHE A 141 18.10 5.28 -3.83
N VAL A 142 17.82 6.52 -4.24
CA VAL A 142 18.11 6.98 -5.61
C VAL A 142 19.61 7.01 -5.90
N ALA A 143 20.44 7.24 -4.88
CA ALA A 143 21.90 7.22 -5.00
C ALA A 143 22.49 5.81 -5.03
N ASP A 144 21.76 4.78 -4.60
CA ASP A 144 22.24 3.41 -4.48
C ASP A 144 22.68 2.83 -5.84
N PRO A 145 23.88 2.23 -5.94
CA PRO A 145 24.40 1.73 -7.21
C PRO A 145 23.65 0.52 -7.77
N GLU A 146 23.09 -0.34 -6.90
CA GLU A 146 22.31 -1.48 -7.36
C GLU A 146 20.91 -1.02 -7.84
N TRP A 147 20.33 -0.01 -7.19
CA TRP A 147 19.14 0.63 -7.71
C TRP A 147 19.37 1.23 -9.11
N LYS A 148 20.45 1.99 -9.28
CA LYS A 148 20.81 2.55 -10.60
C LYS A 148 20.96 1.46 -11.67
N LYS A 149 21.63 0.36 -11.34
CA LYS A 149 21.78 -0.79 -12.25
C LYS A 149 20.42 -1.42 -12.55
N LEU A 150 19.61 -1.70 -11.54
CA LEU A 150 18.30 -2.34 -11.68
C LEU A 150 17.34 -1.48 -12.51
N SER A 151 17.22 -0.19 -12.19
CA SER A 151 16.30 0.73 -12.82
C SER A 151 16.64 1.11 -14.28
N THR A 152 17.88 0.87 -14.70
CA THR A 152 18.36 1.07 -16.08
C THR A 152 18.42 -0.21 -16.89
N THR A 153 18.12 -1.36 -16.30
CA THR A 153 18.06 -2.64 -17.01
C THR A 153 16.95 -2.62 -18.05
N PRO A 154 17.21 -2.97 -19.31
CA PRO A 154 16.19 -3.04 -20.35
C PRO A 154 15.00 -3.90 -19.92
N GLY A 155 13.78 -3.39 -20.11
CA GLY A 155 12.53 -4.02 -19.65
C GLY A 155 12.13 -3.68 -18.23
N TYR A 156 12.93 -2.91 -17.47
CA TYR A 156 12.63 -2.42 -16.13
C TYR A 156 12.61 -0.89 -16.03
N THR A 157 12.95 -0.19 -17.11
CA THR A 157 12.92 1.28 -17.06
C THR A 157 11.49 1.81 -16.90
N ASN A 158 11.33 2.88 -16.14
CA ASN A 158 10.01 3.46 -15.89
C ASN A 158 9.21 3.74 -17.17
N PRO A 159 9.79 4.34 -18.24
CA PRO A 159 9.05 4.54 -19.48
C PRO A 159 8.54 3.25 -20.15
N GLU A 160 9.20 2.12 -19.90
CA GLU A 160 8.79 0.83 -20.47
C GLU A 160 7.67 0.14 -19.69
N ILE A 161 7.53 0.44 -18.39
CA ILE A 161 6.65 -0.35 -17.51
C ILE A 161 5.61 0.46 -16.72
N LEU A 162 5.75 1.79 -16.65
CA LEU A 162 4.83 2.66 -15.90
C LEU A 162 4.20 3.73 -16.79
N THR A 163 2.96 4.08 -16.48
CA THR A 163 2.23 5.20 -17.08
C THR A 163 1.95 6.31 -16.10
N ASN A 164 1.77 5.97 -14.83
CA ASN A 164 1.47 6.94 -13.78
C ASN A 164 1.95 6.47 -12.42
N ILE A 165 2.30 7.41 -11.56
CA ILE A 165 2.63 7.19 -10.15
C ILE A 165 1.81 8.17 -9.32
N THR A 166 1.02 7.62 -8.40
CA THR A 166 0.28 8.42 -7.41
C THR A 166 0.89 8.22 -6.03
N ASN A 167 1.17 9.31 -5.32
CA ASN A 167 1.66 9.29 -3.94
C ASN A 167 0.65 9.96 -3.02
N VAL A 168 0.40 9.36 -1.87
CA VAL A 168 -0.46 9.92 -0.83
C VAL A 168 0.23 9.79 0.52
N PHE A 169 0.41 10.91 1.22
CA PHE A 169 0.92 10.90 2.59
C PHE A 169 -0.24 10.74 3.58
N LEU A 170 -0.06 9.83 4.54
CA LEU A 170 -1.08 9.49 5.52
C LEU A 170 -0.50 9.57 6.93
N ARG A 171 -1.35 9.96 7.87
CA ARG A 171 -1.07 9.84 9.31
C ARG A 171 -2.03 8.83 9.91
N PRO A 172 -1.58 7.98 10.85
CA PRO A 172 -2.46 7.02 11.49
C PRO A 172 -3.50 7.74 12.36
N THR A 173 -4.70 7.19 12.40
CA THR A 173 -5.69 7.56 13.41
C THR A 173 -5.31 7.00 14.78
N GLY A 174 -5.95 7.49 15.87
CA GLY A 174 -5.68 6.99 17.22
C GLY A 174 -6.01 5.51 17.43
N TYR A 175 -6.83 4.92 16.57
CA TYR A 175 -7.20 3.49 16.59
C TYR A 175 -6.48 2.66 15.50
N SER A 176 -5.52 3.23 14.78
CA SER A 176 -4.71 2.49 13.80
C SER A 176 -3.88 1.41 14.48
N GLN A 177 -3.86 0.22 13.89
CA GLN A 177 -3.06 -0.92 14.34
C GLN A 177 -1.69 -1.00 13.65
N ILE A 178 -1.41 -0.08 12.75
CA ILE A 178 -0.13 0.08 12.07
C ILE A 178 0.40 1.49 12.23
#